data_51bc2f595bb690440aa2b5b4ea7082b7
#
_entry.id   51bc2f595bb690440aa2b5b4ea7082b7
#
_cell.length_a   1.000
_cell.length_b   1.000
_cell.length_c   1.000
_cell.angle_alpha   90.00
_cell.angle_beta   90.00
_cell.angle_gamma   90.00
#
_symmetry.space_group_name_H-M   'P 1'
#
loop_
_entity.id
_entity.type
_entity.pdbx_description
1 polymer ?
#
loop_
_entity_poly.entity_id
_entity_poly.type
_entity_poly.pdbx_seq_one_letter_code
_entity_poly.pdbx_strand_id
1 'polypeptide(L)'
;AETFYALPDNGLAHRWDSGPIWCNPPWGDSAAPWIARCIEAGQAGVDVVLLVPAHTDTDRVQAVLRGADAVTLIAGRMVFGRRPGGRPFTMRGGAMLATWGVDLSGAGLGVTLHA
;
A
#
# COMPACT_ATOMS: atom_id res chain seq x y z
N ALA A 1 -2.49 12.93 -13.34
CA ALA A 1 -1.15 12.75 -12.80
C ALA A 1 -1.20 12.10 -11.44
N GLU A 2 -0.28 11.24 -11.17
CA GLU A 2 -0.20 10.54 -9.91
C GLU A 2 0.43 11.44 -8.84
N THR A 3 -0.15 11.39 -7.66
CA THR A 3 0.41 12.06 -6.50
C THR A 3 1.29 11.09 -5.74
N PHE A 4 2.54 11.47 -5.52
CA PHE A 4 3.49 10.64 -4.82
C PHE A 4 4.11 11.42 -3.67
N TYR A 5 4.02 10.86 -2.47
CA TYR A 5 4.64 11.42 -1.27
C TYR A 5 5.53 10.37 -0.62
N ALA A 6 6.74 10.79 -0.24
CA ALA A 6 7.71 9.94 0.45
C ALA A 6 8.32 10.69 1.62
N LEU A 7 8.99 9.97 2.51
CA LEU A 7 9.92 10.59 3.43
C LEU A 7 11.11 11.12 2.59
N PRO A 8 11.57 12.34 2.73
CA PRO A 8 11.29 13.38 3.73
C PRO A 8 10.19 14.37 3.35
N ASP A 9 9.36 14.08 2.37
CA ASP A 9 8.33 15.02 1.92
C ASP A 9 7.21 15.23 2.94
N ASN A 10 7.20 14.44 4.03
CA ASN A 10 6.15 14.44 5.04
C ASN A 10 4.75 14.36 4.42
N GLY A 11 4.50 13.27 3.71
CA GLY A 11 3.23 13.07 3.01
C GLY A 11 1.99 13.19 3.89
N LEU A 12 2.11 12.91 5.20
CA LEU A 12 0.99 13.04 6.13
C LEU A 12 0.54 14.50 6.35
N ALA A 13 1.40 15.47 6.06
CA ALA A 13 1.06 16.88 6.16
C ALA A 13 0.32 17.42 4.94
N HIS A 14 0.27 16.65 3.85
CA HIS A 14 -0.39 17.04 2.62
C HIS A 14 -1.85 16.59 2.62
N ARG A 15 -2.65 17.23 1.78
CA ARG A 15 -4.05 16.82 1.56
C ARG A 15 -4.10 15.66 0.57
N TRP A 16 -4.92 14.68 0.89
CA TRP A 16 -5.10 13.49 0.07
C TRP A 16 -6.51 13.49 -0.53
N ASP A 17 -6.84 14.55 -1.26
CA ASP A 17 -8.17 14.79 -1.79
C ASP A 17 -8.27 14.59 -3.30
N SER A 18 -7.17 14.26 -3.95
CA SER A 18 -7.16 13.92 -5.37
C SER A 18 -6.13 12.82 -5.62
N GLY A 19 -6.47 11.92 -6.52
CA GLY A 19 -5.64 10.77 -6.84
C GLY A 19 -5.41 10.65 -8.33
N PRO A 20 -4.90 9.49 -8.74
CA PRO A 20 -4.61 8.34 -7.90
C PRO A 20 -3.40 8.56 -6.96
N ILE A 21 -3.50 7.97 -5.79
CA ILE A 21 -2.46 8.04 -4.76
C ILE A 21 -1.79 6.67 -4.66
N TRP A 22 -0.47 6.65 -4.78
CA TRP A 22 0.35 5.50 -4.48
C TRP A 22 1.00 5.71 -3.10
N CYS A 23 0.80 4.78 -2.19
CA CYS A 23 1.37 4.85 -0.85
C CYS A 23 2.17 3.60 -0.54
N ASN A 24 3.45 3.80 -0.24
CA ASN A 24 4.34 2.78 0.32
C ASN A 24 4.83 3.32 1.67
N PRO A 25 4.10 3.06 2.77
CA PRO A 25 4.42 3.67 4.05
C PRO A 25 5.68 3.07 4.67
N PRO A 26 6.33 3.78 5.60
CA PRO A 26 7.35 3.15 6.41
C PRO A 26 6.73 1.99 7.20
N TRP A 27 7.44 0.87 7.27
CA TRP A 27 6.90 -0.31 7.92
C TRP A 27 7.12 -0.28 9.42
N GLY A 28 6.37 -1.11 10.14
CA GLY A 28 6.36 -1.15 11.58
C GLY A 28 5.32 -0.20 12.15
N ASP A 29 5.56 0.26 13.37
CA ASP A 29 4.56 1.05 14.10
C ASP A 29 4.28 2.41 13.46
N SER A 30 5.24 2.97 12.73
CA SER A 30 5.05 4.26 12.06
C SER A 30 4.15 4.19 10.82
N ALA A 31 3.77 2.99 10.39
CA ALA A 31 2.86 2.83 9.26
C ALA A 31 1.41 3.20 9.57
N ALA A 32 0.98 3.12 10.83
CA ALA A 32 -0.42 3.26 11.21
C ALA A 32 -1.07 4.57 10.72
N PRO A 33 -0.47 5.76 10.88
CA PRO A 33 -1.09 6.99 10.38
C PRO A 33 -1.18 7.04 8.85
N TRP A 34 -0.23 6.44 8.13
CA TRP A 34 -0.29 6.35 6.67
C TRP A 34 -1.43 5.46 6.21
N ILE A 35 -1.61 4.32 6.88
CA ILE A 35 -2.70 3.39 6.59
C ILE A 35 -4.05 4.06 6.85
N ALA A 36 -4.20 4.76 7.96
CA ALA A 36 -5.42 5.48 8.28
C ALA A 36 -5.77 6.52 7.22
N ARG A 37 -4.77 7.26 6.71
CA ARG A 37 -4.98 8.25 5.64
C ARG A 37 -5.40 7.60 4.34
N CYS A 38 -4.84 6.45 3.99
CA CYS A 38 -5.24 5.70 2.79
C CYS A 38 -6.69 5.26 2.87
N ILE A 39 -7.09 4.71 4.01
CA ILE A 39 -8.47 4.25 4.21
C ILE A 39 -9.44 5.45 4.12
N GLU A 40 -9.12 6.54 4.79
CA GLU A 40 -9.94 7.75 4.77
C GLU A 40 -10.10 8.30 3.36
N ALA A 41 -9.00 8.44 2.62
CA ALA A 41 -9.03 8.93 1.25
C ALA A 41 -9.81 8.00 0.33
N GLY A 42 -9.59 6.70 0.45
CA GLY A 42 -10.30 5.71 -0.36
C GLY A 42 -11.80 5.71 -0.10
N GLN A 43 -12.20 5.81 1.15
CA GLN A 43 -13.62 5.90 1.53
C GLN A 43 -14.26 7.20 1.07
N ALA A 44 -13.48 8.25 0.90
CA ALA A 44 -13.94 9.52 0.37
C ALA A 44 -14.02 9.54 -1.17
N GLY A 45 -13.71 8.44 -1.85
CA GLY A 45 -13.81 8.31 -3.30
C GLY A 45 -12.52 8.60 -4.06
N VAL A 46 -11.41 8.75 -3.38
CA VAL A 46 -10.10 8.94 -4.01
C VAL A 46 -9.53 7.58 -4.41
N ASP A 47 -8.96 7.47 -5.61
CA ASP A 47 -8.29 6.26 -6.04
C ASP A 47 -6.97 6.11 -5.28
N VAL A 48 -6.82 4.98 -4.57
CA VAL A 48 -5.66 4.73 -3.71
C VAL A 48 -5.12 3.33 -3.96
N VAL A 49 -3.80 3.21 -4.03
CA VAL A 49 -3.06 1.95 -4.00
C VAL A 49 -2.11 1.99 -2.82
N LEU A 50 -2.29 1.06 -1.90
CA LEU A 50 -1.50 0.98 -0.66
C LEU A 50 -0.72 -0.34 -0.64
N LEU A 51 0.60 -0.26 -0.54
CA LEU A 51 1.46 -1.43 -0.38
C LEU A 51 1.65 -1.72 1.11
N VAL A 52 1.31 -2.93 1.52
CA VAL A 52 1.50 -3.37 2.91
C VAL A 52 2.09 -4.78 2.96
N PRO A 53 2.85 -5.11 4.01
CA PRO A 53 3.19 -6.51 4.29
C PRO A 53 1.93 -7.32 4.55
N ALA A 54 1.90 -8.57 4.09
CA ALA A 54 0.74 -9.44 4.25
C ALA A 54 0.66 -10.07 5.65
N HIS A 55 0.86 -9.26 6.68
CA HIS A 55 0.76 -9.68 8.09
C HIS A 55 -0.70 -9.59 8.55
N THR A 56 -1.49 -10.57 8.15
CA THR A 56 -2.95 -10.54 8.26
C THR A 56 -3.46 -10.65 9.70
N ASP A 57 -2.59 -10.99 10.64
CA ASP A 57 -2.93 -11.09 12.06
C ASP A 57 -2.85 -9.75 12.80
N THR A 58 -2.33 -8.70 12.17
CA THR A 58 -2.21 -7.38 12.80
C THR A 58 -3.49 -6.57 12.67
N ASP A 59 -3.78 -5.74 13.67
CA ASP A 59 -4.98 -4.89 13.65
C ASP A 59 -4.97 -3.91 12.47
N ARG A 60 -3.81 -3.36 12.15
CA ARG A 60 -3.69 -2.41 11.03
C ARG A 60 -3.98 -3.06 9.68
N VAL A 61 -3.51 -4.28 9.46
CA VAL A 61 -3.80 -5.00 8.22
C VAL A 61 -5.26 -5.43 8.19
N GLN A 62 -5.83 -5.86 9.31
CA GLN A 62 -7.25 -6.15 9.39
C GLN A 62 -8.11 -4.93 9.05
N ALA A 63 -7.72 -3.74 9.49
CA ALA A 63 -8.42 -2.50 9.14
C ALA A 63 -8.37 -2.23 7.63
N VAL A 64 -7.21 -2.46 7.01
CA VAL A 64 -7.06 -2.35 5.55
C VAL A 64 -7.99 -3.33 4.83
N LEU A 65 -8.02 -4.58 5.27
CA LEU A 65 -8.84 -5.63 4.64
C LEU A 65 -10.33 -5.33 4.73
N ARG A 66 -10.77 -4.70 5.82
CA ARG A 66 -12.18 -4.32 5.98
C ARG A 66 -12.58 -3.15 5.11
N GLY A 67 -11.65 -2.22 4.86
CA GLY A 67 -11.96 -0.95 4.19
C GLY A 67 -11.70 -0.92 2.70
N ALA A 68 -10.77 -1.73 2.20
CA ALA A 68 -10.38 -1.71 0.80
C ALA A 68 -11.46 -2.29 -0.12
N ASP A 69 -11.55 -1.77 -1.35
CA ASP A 69 -12.42 -2.35 -2.37
C ASP A 69 -11.90 -3.68 -2.86
N ALA A 70 -10.58 -3.82 -2.97
CA ALA A 70 -9.93 -5.05 -3.38
C ALA A 70 -8.54 -5.17 -2.77
N VAL A 71 -8.02 -6.38 -2.72
CA VAL A 71 -6.66 -6.68 -2.26
C VAL A 71 -6.01 -7.63 -3.27
N THR A 72 -4.85 -7.24 -3.78
CA THR A 72 -4.05 -8.09 -4.66
C THR A 72 -2.88 -8.68 -3.88
N LEU A 73 -2.86 -10.01 -3.80
CA LEU A 73 -1.79 -10.75 -3.12
C LEU A 73 -0.65 -10.93 -4.12
N ILE A 74 0.47 -10.26 -3.88
CA ILE A 74 1.59 -10.26 -4.80
C ILE A 74 2.31 -11.61 -4.77
N ALA A 75 2.45 -12.24 -5.94
CA ALA A 75 3.22 -13.47 -6.08
C ALA A 75 4.72 -13.15 -6.00
N GLY A 76 5.45 -13.94 -5.23
CA GLY A 76 6.87 -13.74 -5.03
C GLY A 76 7.18 -12.63 -4.02
N ARG A 77 8.44 -12.34 -3.85
CA ARG A 77 8.90 -11.29 -2.93
C ARG A 77 9.26 -10.03 -3.69
N MET A 78 8.87 -8.89 -3.15
CA MET A 78 9.24 -7.61 -3.73
C MET A 78 10.70 -7.27 -3.44
N VAL A 79 11.34 -6.64 -4.42
CA VAL A 79 12.71 -6.12 -4.30
C VAL A 79 12.64 -4.59 -4.33
N PHE A 80 13.21 -3.94 -3.31
CA PHE A 80 13.15 -2.48 -3.15
C PHE A 80 14.43 -1.76 -3.57
N GLY A 81 15.19 -2.34 -4.47
CA GLY A 81 16.48 -1.81 -4.87
C GLY A 81 17.61 -2.57 -4.21
N ARG A 82 18.79 -1.96 -4.15
CA ARG A 82 19.98 -2.64 -3.65
C ARG A 82 20.59 -1.87 -2.50
N ARG A 83 21.07 -2.62 -1.51
CA ARG A 83 21.88 -2.06 -0.43
C ARG A 83 23.27 -1.69 -0.96
N PRO A 84 23.99 -0.79 -0.27
CA PRO A 84 25.41 -0.60 -0.54
C PRO A 84 26.13 -1.96 -0.53
N GLY A 85 26.96 -2.21 -1.55
CA GLY A 85 27.59 -3.50 -1.73
C GLY A 85 26.85 -4.45 -2.67
N GLY A 86 25.75 -4.02 -3.29
CA GLY A 86 25.08 -4.74 -4.37
C GLY A 86 24.06 -5.79 -3.97
N ARG A 87 23.78 -5.96 -2.67
CA ARG A 87 22.75 -6.91 -2.22
C ARG A 87 21.35 -6.35 -2.45
N PRO A 88 20.42 -7.13 -3.04
CA PRO A 88 19.03 -6.68 -3.16
C PRO A 88 18.41 -6.54 -1.78
N PHE A 89 17.60 -5.48 -1.62
CA PHE A 89 16.79 -5.30 -0.43
C PHE A 89 15.41 -5.88 -0.71
N THR A 90 15.11 -7.03 -0.12
CA THR A 90 13.84 -7.72 -0.31
C THR A 90 12.97 -7.62 0.92
N MET A 91 11.65 -7.69 0.69
CA MET A 91 10.66 -7.76 1.75
C MET A 91 10.72 -9.11 2.46
N ARG A 92 10.59 -9.10 3.78
CA ARG A 92 10.36 -10.34 4.53
C ARG A 92 8.91 -10.78 4.36
N GLY A 93 8.72 -12.01 3.89
CA GLY A 93 7.39 -12.56 3.67
C GLY A 93 6.70 -11.94 2.46
N GLY A 94 5.40 -12.12 2.39
CA GLY A 94 4.59 -11.64 1.28
C GLY A 94 4.21 -10.18 1.39
N ALA A 95 3.78 -9.62 0.26
CA ALA A 95 3.24 -8.28 0.18
C ALA A 95 1.86 -8.30 -0.47
N MET A 96 1.07 -7.28 -0.20
CA MET A 96 -0.21 -7.11 -0.87
C MET A 96 -0.45 -5.62 -1.18
N LEU A 97 -1.25 -5.39 -2.21
CA LEU A 97 -1.70 -4.07 -2.60
C LEU A 97 -3.19 -3.96 -2.30
N ALA A 98 -3.54 -3.08 -1.37
CA ALA A 98 -4.93 -2.74 -1.09
C ALA A 98 -5.33 -1.56 -1.97
N THR A 99 -6.50 -1.64 -2.59
CA THR A 99 -6.92 -0.65 -3.57
C THR A 99 -8.31 -0.13 -3.28
N TRP A 100 -8.50 1.15 -3.60
CA TRP A 100 -9.78 1.83 -3.61
C TRP A 100 -9.94 2.47 -4.99
N GLY A 101 -11.00 2.13 -5.70
CA GLY A 101 -11.28 2.68 -7.03
C GLY A 101 -10.35 2.22 -8.14
N VAL A 102 -9.43 1.29 -7.87
CA VAL A 102 -8.44 0.77 -8.83
C VAL A 102 -8.56 -0.74 -8.87
N ASP A 103 -8.60 -1.31 -10.07
CA ASP A 103 -8.63 -2.77 -10.26
C ASP A 103 -7.29 -3.25 -10.83
N LEU A 104 -6.55 -4.01 -10.02
CA LEU A 104 -5.27 -4.59 -10.40
C LEU A 104 -5.38 -6.06 -10.80
N SER A 105 -6.58 -6.61 -10.91
CA SER A 105 -6.77 -8.05 -11.20
C SER A 105 -6.17 -8.47 -12.54
N GLY A 106 -6.12 -7.56 -13.51
CA GLY A 106 -5.53 -7.83 -14.84
C GLY A 106 -4.04 -7.52 -14.96
N ALA A 107 -3.38 -7.10 -13.87
CA ALA A 107 -2.00 -6.65 -13.94
C ALA A 107 -0.95 -7.77 -13.86
N GLY A 108 -1.37 -9.01 -13.61
CA GLY A 108 -0.45 -10.16 -13.55
C GLY A 108 0.40 -10.21 -12.29
N LEU A 109 0.01 -9.51 -11.23
CA LEU A 109 0.79 -9.42 -9.99
C LEU A 109 0.54 -10.59 -9.04
N GLY A 110 -0.61 -11.21 -9.12
CA GLY A 110 -1.03 -12.30 -8.26
C GLY A 110 -2.55 -12.34 -8.14
N VAL A 111 -3.05 -13.07 -7.13
CA VAL A 111 -4.49 -13.23 -6.92
C VAL A 111 -5.08 -11.94 -6.36
N THR A 112 -6.20 -11.50 -6.93
CA THR A 112 -6.96 -10.35 -6.42
C THR A 112 -8.26 -10.83 -5.79
N LEU A 113 -8.50 -10.37 -4.56
CA LEU A 113 -9.73 -10.62 -3.81
C LEU A 113 -10.53 -9.32 -3.77
N HIS A 114 -11.78 -9.40 -4.22
CA HIS A 114 -12.69 -8.25 -4.22
C HIS A 114 -13.60 -8.29 -2.99
N ALA A 115 -13.92 -7.12 -2.50
CA ALA A 115 -14.87 -6.99 -1.41
C ALA A 115 -16.29 -7.36 -1.83
#